data_656e32d6c2f58f4b9417f60a594a82ec
#
_entry.id   656e32d6c2f58f4b9417f60a594a82ec
#
_cell.length_a   1.000
_cell.length_b   1.000
_cell.length_c   1.000
_cell.angle_alpha   90.00
_cell.angle_beta   90.00
_cell.angle_gamma   90.00
#
_symmetry.space_group_name_H-M   'P 1'
#
loop_
_entity.id
_entity.type
_entity.pdbx_description
1 polymer ?
#
loop_
_entity_poly.entity_id
_entity_poly.type
_entity_poly.pdbx_seq_one_letter_code
_entity_poly.pdbx_strand_id
1 'polypeptide(L)'
;MAPVPATQTFLAGEKVTASKLIAATKTPIDFLTNPPRCNANSSGVSLTSGTSTLVTLDAEAWDTDNMHSTAANASRITINTTGQYLVSFYARFPSNSTGYRQLNLRLNSGGSATGGSTWSTINVAAVNGSSTFVTRTLELSCVAGDHYEMFA
;
A
#
# COMPACT_ATOMS: atom_id res chain seq x y z
N MET A 1 -6.64 -14.85 -2.61
CA MET A 1 -7.16 -13.56 -3.13
C MET A 1 -8.65 -13.67 -3.35
N ALA A 2 -9.43 -12.77 -2.78
CA ALA A 2 -10.86 -12.66 -3.08
C ALA A 2 -11.02 -11.68 -4.25
N PRO A 3 -11.37 -12.13 -5.47
CA PRO A 3 -11.58 -11.21 -6.58
C PRO A 3 -12.75 -10.26 -6.28
N VAL A 4 -12.73 -9.08 -6.89
CA VAL A 4 -13.89 -8.18 -6.85
C VAL A 4 -15.10 -8.96 -7.35
N PRO A 5 -16.19 -9.06 -6.56
CA PRO A 5 -17.35 -9.86 -6.95
C PRO A 5 -17.99 -9.33 -8.23
N ALA A 6 -18.21 -10.22 -9.19
CA ALA A 6 -18.97 -9.90 -10.39
C ALA A 6 -20.46 -9.79 -10.06
N THR A 7 -21.16 -8.86 -10.72
CA THR A 7 -22.60 -8.74 -10.60
C THR A 7 -23.29 -9.98 -11.17
N GLN A 8 -24.30 -10.49 -10.45
CA GLN A 8 -25.10 -11.63 -10.91
C GLN A 8 -26.39 -11.14 -11.56
N THR A 9 -26.71 -11.70 -12.71
CA THR A 9 -27.99 -11.44 -13.42
C THR A 9 -28.94 -12.60 -13.20
N PHE A 10 -30.14 -12.31 -12.78
CA PHE A 10 -31.25 -13.28 -12.66
C PHE A 10 -32.22 -13.09 -13.81
N LEU A 11 -32.55 -14.18 -14.51
CA LEU A 11 -33.51 -14.17 -15.61
C LEU A 11 -34.88 -14.61 -15.12
N ALA A 12 -35.93 -14.07 -15.73
CA ALA A 12 -37.29 -14.49 -15.41
C ALA A 12 -37.49 -15.97 -15.68
N GLY A 13 -38.00 -16.74 -14.70
CA GLY A 13 -38.23 -18.16 -14.78
C GLY A 13 -37.01 -19.06 -14.65
N GLU A 14 -35.81 -18.53 -14.43
CA GLU A 14 -34.63 -19.38 -14.20
C GLU A 14 -34.67 -20.08 -12.83
N LYS A 15 -34.10 -21.28 -12.78
CA LYS A 15 -33.88 -21.97 -11.50
C LYS A 15 -32.68 -21.35 -10.77
N VAL A 16 -32.91 -20.71 -9.63
CA VAL A 16 -31.85 -20.18 -8.78
C VAL A 16 -31.15 -21.35 -8.06
N THR A 17 -29.85 -21.52 -8.34
CA THR A 17 -29.03 -22.53 -7.66
C THR A 17 -28.38 -21.96 -6.41
N ALA A 18 -27.98 -22.80 -5.46
CA ALA A 18 -27.26 -22.36 -4.27
C ALA A 18 -25.97 -21.61 -4.62
N SER A 19 -25.21 -22.07 -5.64
CA SER A 19 -24.00 -21.38 -6.09
C SER A 19 -24.27 -19.98 -6.65
N LYS A 20 -25.35 -19.81 -7.42
CA LYS A 20 -25.74 -18.50 -7.95
C LYS A 20 -26.19 -17.55 -6.84
N LEU A 21 -26.90 -18.06 -5.85
CA LEU A 21 -27.30 -17.27 -4.68
C LEU A 21 -26.09 -16.86 -3.84
N ILE A 22 -25.13 -17.75 -3.59
CA ILE A 22 -23.88 -17.44 -2.89
C ILE A 22 -23.11 -16.36 -3.62
N ALA A 23 -22.95 -16.46 -4.94
CA ALA A 23 -22.26 -15.46 -5.75
C ALA A 23 -22.95 -14.09 -5.72
N ALA A 24 -24.28 -14.08 -5.65
CA ALA A 24 -25.07 -12.84 -5.63
C ALA A 24 -25.12 -12.15 -4.26
N THR A 25 -25.00 -12.91 -3.17
CA THR A 25 -25.20 -12.38 -1.82
C THR A 25 -23.96 -12.53 -0.94
N LYS A 26 -23.55 -13.78 -0.65
CA LYS A 26 -22.46 -14.04 0.30
C LYS A 26 -21.12 -13.44 -0.18
N THR A 27 -20.74 -13.71 -1.43
CA THR A 27 -19.44 -13.25 -1.97
C THR A 27 -19.28 -11.72 -1.94
N PRO A 28 -20.25 -10.89 -2.38
CA PRO A 28 -20.18 -9.45 -2.22
C PRO A 28 -20.12 -9.00 -0.75
N ILE A 29 -20.88 -9.64 0.13
CA ILE A 29 -20.86 -9.30 1.57
C ILE A 29 -19.50 -9.63 2.17
N ASP A 30 -18.93 -10.81 1.90
CA ASP A 30 -17.60 -11.18 2.38
C ASP A 30 -16.53 -10.19 1.91
N PHE A 31 -16.60 -9.76 0.64
CA PHE A 31 -15.69 -8.76 0.09
C PHE A 31 -15.83 -7.40 0.79
N LEU A 32 -17.05 -6.95 1.08
CA LEU A 32 -17.30 -5.68 1.77
C LEU A 32 -16.89 -5.72 3.24
N THR A 33 -17.03 -6.86 3.90
CA THR A 33 -16.65 -7.02 5.32
C THR A 33 -15.16 -7.26 5.51
N ASN A 34 -14.48 -7.81 4.52
CA ASN A 34 -13.04 -8.04 4.54
C ASN A 34 -12.37 -7.65 3.20
N PRO A 35 -12.36 -6.34 2.85
CA PRO A 35 -11.76 -5.87 1.61
C PRO A 35 -10.24 -6.08 1.58
N PRO A 36 -9.60 -6.02 0.41
CA PRO A 36 -8.15 -5.98 0.27
C PRO A 36 -7.57 -4.81 1.06
N ARG A 37 -6.72 -5.09 2.03
CA ARG A 37 -6.04 -4.10 2.86
C ARG A 37 -4.78 -4.68 3.48
N CYS A 38 -3.79 -3.81 3.69
CA CYS A 38 -2.52 -4.17 4.30
C CYS A 38 -2.05 -3.03 5.22
N ASN A 39 -1.41 -3.40 6.33
CA ASN A 39 -0.67 -2.47 7.18
C ASN A 39 0.68 -3.10 7.49
N ALA A 40 1.73 -2.52 6.93
CA ALA A 40 3.10 -2.96 7.15
C ALA A 40 3.94 -1.83 7.75
N ASN A 41 4.91 -2.19 8.57
CA ASN A 41 5.73 -1.28 9.35
C ASN A 41 7.22 -1.57 9.13
N SER A 42 8.04 -0.54 9.38
CA SER A 42 9.49 -0.66 9.42
C SER A 42 9.99 -0.39 10.84
N SER A 43 10.88 -1.23 11.35
CA SER A 43 11.59 -0.97 12.61
C SER A 43 12.62 0.16 12.48
N GLY A 44 12.94 0.55 11.26
CA GLY A 44 13.82 1.65 10.91
C GLY A 44 14.83 1.30 9.83
N VAL A 45 15.33 2.33 9.17
CA VAL A 45 16.35 2.23 8.12
C VAL A 45 17.43 3.29 8.35
N SER A 46 18.69 2.91 8.16
CA SER A 46 19.81 3.86 8.22
C SER A 46 19.83 4.73 6.96
N LEU A 47 19.78 6.04 7.13
CA LEU A 47 19.76 7.00 6.03
C LEU A 47 21.12 7.70 5.90
N THR A 48 21.61 7.80 4.66
CA THR A 48 22.77 8.63 4.32
C THR A 48 22.27 9.95 3.74
N SER A 49 22.80 11.06 4.22
CA SER A 49 22.42 12.39 3.72
C SER A 49 22.62 12.53 2.22
N GLY A 50 21.60 13.02 1.53
CA GLY A 50 21.60 13.21 0.07
C GLY A 50 21.40 11.92 -0.74
N THR A 51 21.15 10.77 -0.09
CA THR A 51 20.90 9.49 -0.75
C THR A 51 19.48 9.02 -0.48
N SER A 52 18.72 8.77 -1.54
CA SER A 52 17.39 8.19 -1.42
C SER A 52 17.50 6.69 -1.09
N THR A 53 17.02 6.30 0.06
CA THR A 53 17.13 4.94 0.60
C THR A 53 15.79 4.23 0.58
N LEU A 54 15.74 3.02 0.04
CA LEU A 54 14.56 2.16 0.02
C LEU A 54 14.20 1.75 1.46
N VAL A 55 12.94 1.92 1.84
CA VAL A 55 12.46 1.54 3.16
C VAL A 55 11.98 0.09 3.14
N THR A 56 12.59 -0.74 3.98
CA THR A 56 12.15 -2.11 4.21
C THR A 56 11.05 -2.13 5.25
N LEU A 57 9.97 -2.83 4.97
CA LEU A 57 8.86 -3.08 5.89
C LEU A 57 9.06 -4.48 6.49
N ASP A 58 9.46 -4.56 7.74
CA ASP A 58 9.89 -5.80 8.39
C ASP A 58 8.84 -6.41 9.32
N ALA A 59 7.69 -5.77 9.45
CA ALA A 59 6.57 -6.25 10.24
C ALA A 59 5.23 -5.92 9.59
N GLU A 60 4.25 -6.78 9.83
CA GLU A 60 2.85 -6.60 9.41
C GLU A 60 1.94 -6.56 10.63
N ALA A 61 1.01 -5.62 10.66
CA ALA A 61 -0.08 -5.62 11.62
C ALA A 61 -1.26 -6.47 11.11
N TRP A 62 -1.56 -6.39 9.83
CA TRP A 62 -2.57 -7.19 9.13
C TRP A 62 -2.41 -7.05 7.61
N ASP A 63 -2.73 -8.14 6.90
CA ASP A 63 -2.79 -8.22 5.44
C ASP A 63 -3.90 -9.21 5.05
N THR A 64 -4.92 -8.75 4.36
CA THR A 64 -6.09 -9.55 3.99
C THR A 64 -6.05 -10.09 2.56
N ASP A 65 -5.09 -9.65 1.75
CA ASP A 65 -4.97 -10.02 0.33
C ASP A 65 -3.55 -10.44 -0.07
N ASN A 66 -2.68 -10.77 0.90
CA ASN A 66 -1.25 -11.09 0.70
C ASN A 66 -0.53 -9.99 -0.13
N MET A 67 -0.75 -8.74 0.23
CA MET A 67 -0.19 -7.58 -0.45
C MET A 67 1.26 -7.31 -0.07
N HIS A 68 1.72 -7.85 1.07
CA HIS A 68 3.07 -7.67 1.58
C HIS A 68 3.69 -9.01 2.00
N SER A 69 5.01 -9.05 2.11
CA SER A 69 5.76 -10.18 2.66
C SER A 69 7.01 -9.68 3.37
N THR A 70 7.19 -10.05 4.62
CA THR A 70 8.39 -9.75 5.40
C THR A 70 9.62 -10.53 4.96
N ALA A 71 9.45 -11.59 4.14
CA ALA A 71 10.52 -12.48 3.70
C ALA A 71 11.01 -12.19 2.27
N ALA A 72 10.12 -11.79 1.36
CA ALA A 72 10.44 -11.58 -0.04
C ALA A 72 9.93 -10.21 -0.51
N ASN A 73 10.82 -9.40 -1.12
CA ASN A 73 10.48 -8.04 -1.55
C ASN A 73 9.87 -7.19 -0.41
N ALA A 74 10.44 -7.28 0.77
CA ALA A 74 9.91 -6.68 2.01
C ALA A 74 9.76 -5.15 1.98
N SER A 75 10.17 -4.48 0.92
CA SER A 75 9.94 -3.05 0.68
C SER A 75 8.62 -2.74 -0.03
N ARG A 76 7.89 -3.77 -0.49
CA ARG A 76 6.74 -3.62 -1.41
C ARG A 76 5.42 -3.87 -0.74
N ILE A 77 4.45 -3.03 -1.12
CA ILE A 77 3.03 -3.36 -1.01
C ILE A 77 2.55 -3.65 -2.42
N THR A 78 2.19 -4.90 -2.71
CA THR A 78 1.74 -5.35 -4.03
C THR A 78 0.21 -5.37 -4.09
N ILE A 79 -0.35 -4.77 -5.11
CA ILE A 79 -1.80 -4.77 -5.34
C ILE A 79 -2.18 -6.09 -6.01
N ASN A 80 -2.97 -6.89 -5.35
CA ASN A 80 -3.47 -8.15 -5.89
C ASN A 80 -4.89 -8.05 -6.46
N THR A 81 -5.64 -7.05 -6.04
CA THR A 81 -7.00 -6.79 -6.52
C THR A 81 -7.10 -5.39 -7.12
N THR A 82 -7.48 -5.26 -8.39
CA THR A 82 -7.68 -3.96 -9.05
C THR A 82 -8.78 -3.17 -8.36
N GLY A 83 -8.55 -1.87 -8.09
CA GLY A 83 -9.52 -1.01 -7.43
C GLY A 83 -9.00 0.37 -7.06
N GLN A 84 -9.83 1.12 -6.34
CA GLN A 84 -9.44 2.38 -5.71
C GLN A 84 -8.95 2.10 -4.29
N TYR A 85 -7.79 2.62 -3.95
CA TYR A 85 -7.15 2.41 -2.65
C TYR A 85 -6.86 3.73 -1.96
N LEU A 86 -7.16 3.78 -0.67
CA LEU A 86 -6.66 4.84 0.19
C LEU A 86 -5.31 4.41 0.75
N VAL A 87 -4.24 5.05 0.28
CA VAL A 87 -2.86 4.75 0.69
C VAL A 87 -2.38 5.83 1.64
N SER A 88 -2.11 5.44 2.88
CA SER A 88 -1.53 6.33 3.89
C SER A 88 -0.14 5.83 4.26
N PHE A 89 0.83 6.73 4.28
CA PHE A 89 2.20 6.40 4.66
C PHE A 89 2.81 7.53 5.50
N TYR A 90 3.70 7.15 6.41
CA TYR A 90 4.42 8.11 7.24
C TYR A 90 5.82 7.63 7.56
N ALA A 91 6.69 8.58 7.88
CA ALA A 91 7.99 8.30 8.46
C ALA A 91 8.29 9.28 9.60
N ARG A 92 9.01 8.79 10.60
CA ARG A 92 9.57 9.58 11.67
C ARG A 92 11.07 9.68 11.50
N PHE A 93 11.58 10.88 11.40
CA PHE A 93 13.00 11.16 11.36
C PHE A 93 13.47 11.69 12.71
N PRO A 94 14.63 11.26 13.21
CA PRO A 94 15.21 11.82 14.43
C PRO A 94 15.52 13.30 14.27
N SER A 95 15.69 14.00 15.42
CA SER A 95 16.08 15.41 15.47
C SER A 95 17.38 15.67 14.70
N ASN A 96 17.36 16.70 13.90
CA ASN A 96 18.54 17.22 13.19
C ASN A 96 18.24 18.65 12.74
N SER A 97 19.19 19.54 12.85
CA SER A 97 19.02 20.97 12.53
C SER A 97 19.25 21.31 11.06
N THR A 98 19.69 20.36 10.22
CA THR A 98 20.19 20.66 8.87
C THR A 98 19.36 19.98 7.79
N GLY A 99 19.14 20.70 6.70
CA GLY A 99 18.52 20.19 5.48
C GLY A 99 17.00 19.97 5.59
N TYR A 100 16.53 18.97 4.90
CA TYR A 100 15.11 18.59 4.88
C TYR A 100 14.95 17.06 5.03
N ARG A 101 13.74 16.64 5.30
CA ARG A 101 13.32 15.24 5.31
C ARG A 101 12.44 15.01 4.10
N GLN A 102 12.81 14.03 3.31
CA GLN A 102 12.08 13.66 2.10
C GLN A 102 11.46 12.28 2.27
N LEU A 103 10.26 12.14 1.76
CA LEU A 103 9.58 10.84 1.65
C LEU A 103 8.95 10.75 0.27
N ASN A 104 9.30 9.69 -0.47
CA ASN A 104 8.79 9.42 -1.80
C ASN A 104 7.99 8.12 -1.80
N LEU A 105 6.81 8.15 -2.40
CA LEU A 105 6.06 6.95 -2.77
C LEU A 105 6.22 6.73 -4.29
N ARG A 106 6.67 5.54 -4.66
CA ARG A 106 6.91 5.17 -6.06
C ARG A 106 6.09 3.95 -6.45
N LEU A 107 5.60 3.98 -7.67
CA LEU A 107 4.90 2.86 -8.31
C LEU A 107 5.88 2.09 -9.20
N ASN A 108 5.91 0.76 -9.04
CA ASN A 108 6.67 -0.17 -9.88
C ASN A 108 8.17 0.18 -10.00
N SER A 109 8.76 0.65 -8.89
CA SER A 109 10.15 1.12 -8.89
C SER A 109 11.18 -0.01 -8.95
N GLY A 110 10.81 -1.24 -8.60
CA GLY A 110 11.71 -2.38 -8.59
C GLY A 110 12.87 -2.24 -7.61
N GLY A 111 12.67 -1.52 -6.51
CA GLY A 111 13.71 -1.23 -5.51
C GLY A 111 14.65 -0.08 -5.91
N SER A 112 14.39 0.61 -7.02
CA SER A 112 15.24 1.71 -7.51
C SER A 112 14.64 3.08 -7.21
N ALA A 113 15.43 3.98 -6.62
CA ALA A 113 15.03 5.36 -6.35
C ALA A 113 14.72 6.18 -7.62
N THR A 114 15.12 5.71 -8.79
CA THR A 114 14.86 6.33 -10.10
C THR A 114 13.95 5.49 -10.99
N GLY A 115 13.62 4.26 -10.58
CA GLY A 115 12.75 3.34 -11.31
C GLY A 115 11.27 3.67 -11.17
N GLY A 116 10.44 3.15 -12.07
CA GLY A 116 9.00 3.32 -12.05
C GLY A 116 8.53 4.77 -12.12
N SER A 117 7.37 5.05 -11.54
CA SER A 117 6.77 6.39 -11.50
C SER A 117 6.71 6.94 -10.09
N THR A 118 7.03 8.23 -9.90
CA THR A 118 6.85 8.92 -8.61
C THR A 118 5.39 9.34 -8.46
N TRP A 119 4.73 8.85 -7.43
CA TRP A 119 3.34 9.21 -7.11
C TRP A 119 3.25 10.34 -6.10
N SER A 120 4.20 10.41 -5.18
CA SER A 120 4.24 11.48 -4.21
C SER A 120 5.66 11.75 -3.75
N THR A 121 6.01 13.02 -3.65
CA THR A 121 7.20 13.49 -2.97
C THR A 121 6.80 14.50 -1.91
N ILE A 122 7.30 14.31 -0.70
CA ILE A 122 7.07 15.24 0.41
C ILE A 122 8.42 15.69 0.93
N ASN A 123 8.60 17.00 1.07
CA ASN A 123 9.76 17.60 1.69
C ASN A 123 9.31 18.42 2.90
N VAL A 124 9.91 18.16 4.05
CA VAL A 124 9.67 18.90 5.29
C VAL A 124 10.99 19.38 5.85
N ALA A 125 11.05 20.63 6.28
CA ALA A 125 12.26 21.19 6.90
C ALA A 125 12.67 20.35 8.13
N ALA A 126 13.96 20.20 8.31
CA ALA A 126 14.51 19.56 9.50
C ALA A 126 14.22 20.39 10.75
N VAL A 127 13.92 19.73 11.87
CA VAL A 127 13.64 20.38 13.15
C VAL A 127 14.72 20.03 14.15
N ASN A 128 15.30 21.07 14.78
CA ASN A 128 16.25 20.91 15.87
C ASN A 128 15.52 20.61 17.19
N GLY A 129 16.05 19.69 17.97
CA GLY A 129 15.51 19.35 19.30
C GLY A 129 14.26 18.48 19.30
N SER A 130 13.68 18.17 18.13
CA SER A 130 12.48 17.33 18.01
C SER A 130 12.54 16.42 16.79
N SER A 131 11.80 15.32 16.83
CA SER A 131 11.61 14.45 15.65
C SER A 131 10.75 15.14 14.60
N THR A 132 11.06 14.92 13.33
CA THR A 132 10.24 15.37 12.20
C THR A 132 9.37 14.23 11.74
N PHE A 133 8.06 14.44 11.67
CA PHE A 133 7.11 13.50 11.12
C PHE A 133 6.70 13.93 9.72
N VAL A 134 6.77 13.00 8.78
CA VAL A 134 6.32 13.20 7.41
C VAL A 134 5.21 12.20 7.13
N THR A 135 4.05 12.69 6.74
CA THR A 135 2.88 11.84 6.48
C THR A 135 2.13 12.31 5.25
N ARG A 136 1.52 11.38 4.55
CA ARG A 136 0.60 11.65 3.45
C ARG A 136 -0.44 10.55 3.30
N THR A 137 -1.61 10.96 2.83
CA THR A 137 -2.68 10.06 2.39
C THR A 137 -3.07 10.43 0.96
N LEU A 138 -3.22 9.44 0.11
CA LEU A 138 -3.56 9.56 -1.31
C LEU A 138 -4.67 8.57 -1.65
N GLU A 139 -5.56 8.95 -2.53
CA GLU A 139 -6.47 8.03 -3.22
C GLU A 139 -5.84 7.66 -4.57
N LEU A 140 -5.67 6.37 -4.82
CA LEU A 140 -4.96 5.86 -5.98
C LEU A 140 -5.79 4.80 -6.71
N SER A 141 -5.85 4.93 -8.04
CA SER A 141 -6.37 3.87 -8.90
C SER A 141 -5.24 2.87 -9.16
N CYS A 142 -5.41 1.64 -8.70
CA CYS A 142 -4.40 0.60 -8.73
C CYS A 142 -4.86 -0.58 -9.58
N VAL A 143 -3.93 -1.18 -10.31
CA VAL A 143 -4.16 -2.39 -11.10
C VAL A 143 -3.45 -3.56 -10.45
N ALA A 144 -4.06 -4.74 -10.51
CA ALA A 144 -3.44 -5.97 -9.99
C ALA A 144 -2.07 -6.21 -10.64
N GLY A 145 -1.04 -6.42 -9.83
CA GLY A 145 0.36 -6.51 -10.23
C GLY A 145 1.17 -5.23 -9.95
N ASP A 146 0.53 -4.09 -9.78
CA ASP A 146 1.21 -2.88 -9.31
C ASP A 146 1.80 -3.09 -7.91
N HIS A 147 2.93 -2.44 -7.65
CA HIS A 147 3.49 -2.41 -6.31
C HIS A 147 4.00 -1.01 -5.96
N TYR A 148 3.86 -0.67 -4.70
CA TYR A 148 4.33 0.59 -4.14
C TYR A 148 5.54 0.36 -3.25
N GLU A 149 6.51 1.24 -3.38
CA GLU A 149 7.72 1.26 -2.55
C GLU A 149 7.96 2.68 -2.03
N MET A 150 8.40 2.76 -0.78
CA MET A 150 8.70 4.02 -0.10
C MET A 150 10.21 4.24 -0.05
N PHE A 151 10.63 5.46 -0.33
CA PHE A 151 12.02 5.91 -0.21
C PHE A 151 12.09 7.12 0.71
N ALA A 152 13.09 7.12 1.57
CA ALA A 152 13.36 8.20 2.51
C ALA A 152 14.76 8.80 2.27
#